data_a0379bcc0fd0ca5fe538fef193d20413
#
_entry.id   a0379bcc0fd0ca5fe538fef193d20413
#
_cell.length_a   1.000
_cell.length_b   1.000
_cell.length_c   1.000
_cell.angle_alpha   90.00
_cell.angle_beta   90.00
_cell.angle_gamma   90.00
#
_symmetry.space_group_name_H-M   'P 1'
#
loop_
_entity.id
_entity.type
_entity.pdbx_description
1 polymer ?
#
loop_
_entity_poly.entity_id
_entity_poly.type
_entity_poly.pdbx_seq_one_letter_code
_entity_poly.pdbx_strand_id
1 'polypeptide(L)'
;MSAGVCTVMDTLGKVLSNDGTPIAYERFGSGGPVVILVSGALCTGNAEDGPLAERLAALGCTAVTYDRRGRGNSGDTLPYAIAREVDDIAAVIESVGGRAALHGNSSGAALAFEAAASGVPVSHVSGYEPPLTLDEIGVAARQEQADQLRALLAEGLRGAAVEHFISGTGAPPEVIAQLRRSPLWAEWEALAPTIAYDYAVLGDSLVPVDRISQIDAPLLVVNGAASFEWMGESAALVARSARAGRHLTLDGQTHMVDPDVLAPVLAGFYANA
;
A
#
# COMPACT_ATOMS: atom_id res chain seq x y z
N MET A 1 -12.38 -38.64 -10.02
CA MET A 1 -10.99 -38.15 -10.00
C MET A 1 -11.00 -36.92 -9.09
N SER A 2 -10.50 -37.11 -7.87
CA SER A 2 -10.44 -36.03 -6.84
C SER A 2 -9.36 -35.05 -7.24
N ALA A 3 -9.73 -33.83 -7.55
CA ALA A 3 -8.78 -32.73 -7.68
C ALA A 3 -8.16 -32.48 -6.32
N GLY A 4 -6.89 -32.83 -6.17
CA GLY A 4 -6.12 -32.49 -4.97
C GLY A 4 -6.07 -30.97 -4.81
N VAL A 5 -6.61 -30.49 -3.72
CA VAL A 5 -6.37 -29.12 -3.25
C VAL A 5 -4.88 -29.03 -2.98
N CYS A 6 -4.15 -28.36 -3.86
CA CYS A 6 -2.76 -28.01 -3.62
C CYS A 6 -2.76 -27.02 -2.46
N THR A 7 -2.43 -27.50 -1.27
CA THR A 7 -2.25 -26.65 -0.09
C THR A 7 -1.03 -25.77 -0.39
N VAL A 8 -1.27 -24.50 -0.67
CA VAL A 8 -0.22 -23.49 -0.81
C VAL A 8 0.48 -23.40 0.55
N MET A 9 1.75 -23.77 0.60
CA MET A 9 2.56 -23.55 1.81
C MET A 9 2.87 -22.06 1.90
N ASP A 10 2.19 -21.37 2.81
CA ASP A 10 2.54 -20.02 3.22
C ASP A 10 3.93 -20.07 3.87
N THR A 11 4.90 -19.44 3.24
CA THR A 11 6.28 -19.44 3.78
C THR A 11 6.55 -18.07 4.37
N LEU A 12 6.48 -17.97 5.71
CA LEU A 12 6.92 -16.78 6.43
C LEU A 12 8.45 -16.68 6.33
N GLY A 13 8.92 -15.61 5.72
CA GLY A 13 10.34 -15.28 5.57
C GLY A 13 10.71 -13.99 6.27
N LYS A 14 12.01 -13.78 6.48
CA LYS A 14 12.57 -12.50 6.89
C LYS A 14 13.78 -12.17 6.04
N VAL A 15 13.91 -10.91 5.65
CA VAL A 15 15.06 -10.34 4.95
C VAL A 15 15.57 -9.13 5.72
N LEU A 16 16.86 -8.84 5.61
CA LEU A 16 17.43 -7.63 6.18
C LEU A 16 17.42 -6.51 5.13
N SER A 17 16.84 -5.38 5.50
CA SER A 17 16.96 -4.13 4.75
C SER A 17 18.40 -3.64 4.77
N ASN A 18 18.72 -2.66 3.93
CA ASN A 18 20.06 -2.06 3.81
C ASN A 18 20.60 -1.49 5.14
N ASP A 19 19.70 -1.01 6.02
CA ASP A 19 20.05 -0.50 7.36
C ASP A 19 20.06 -1.59 8.45
N GLY A 20 19.88 -2.87 8.08
CA GLY A 20 19.84 -4.01 8.98
C GLY A 20 18.47 -4.25 9.63
N THR A 21 17.44 -3.47 9.29
CA THR A 21 16.07 -3.70 9.79
C THR A 21 15.55 -5.03 9.24
N PRO A 22 15.08 -5.97 10.09
CA PRO A 22 14.46 -7.20 9.62
C PRO A 22 13.05 -6.92 9.09
N ILE A 23 12.78 -7.34 7.86
CA ILE A 23 11.48 -7.19 7.19
C ILE A 23 10.88 -8.59 7.02
N ALA A 24 9.70 -8.79 7.60
CA ALA A 24 8.94 -10.03 7.51
C ALA A 24 8.05 -10.01 6.27
N TYR A 25 7.98 -11.13 5.56
CA TYR A 25 7.14 -11.30 4.39
C TYR A 25 6.54 -12.69 4.33
N GLU A 26 5.42 -12.83 3.63
CA GLU A 26 4.77 -14.10 3.33
C GLU A 26 4.60 -14.28 1.83
N ARG A 27 4.67 -15.53 1.37
CA ARG A 27 4.60 -15.87 -0.05
C ARG A 27 3.42 -16.78 -0.32
N PHE A 28 2.61 -16.42 -1.31
CA PHE A 28 1.44 -17.12 -1.81
C PHE A 28 1.66 -17.57 -3.25
N GLY A 29 1.48 -18.84 -3.53
CA GLY A 29 1.72 -19.39 -4.87
C GLY A 29 3.20 -19.60 -5.20
N SER A 30 3.47 -20.14 -6.39
CA SER A 30 4.84 -20.52 -6.79
C SER A 30 5.10 -20.41 -8.29
N GLY A 31 4.29 -19.67 -9.03
CA GLY A 31 4.42 -19.56 -10.50
C GLY A 31 4.09 -18.17 -11.02
N GLY A 32 4.31 -17.96 -12.32
CA GLY A 32 3.98 -16.73 -13.03
C GLY A 32 4.68 -15.49 -12.53
N PRO A 33 4.12 -14.31 -12.80
CA PRO A 33 4.68 -13.05 -12.33
C PRO A 33 4.74 -12.97 -10.80
N VAL A 34 5.85 -12.47 -10.25
CA VAL A 34 5.98 -12.16 -8.83
C VAL A 34 5.41 -10.77 -8.59
N VAL A 35 4.52 -10.64 -7.60
CA VAL A 35 3.86 -9.38 -7.22
C VAL A 35 4.04 -9.13 -5.73
N ILE A 36 4.65 -8.02 -5.36
CA ILE A 36 4.76 -7.58 -3.97
C ILE A 36 3.61 -6.62 -3.67
N LEU A 37 2.88 -6.89 -2.59
CA LEU A 37 1.76 -6.08 -2.13
C LEU A 37 2.24 -5.14 -1.02
N VAL A 38 1.95 -3.85 -1.19
CA VAL A 38 2.39 -2.76 -0.31
C VAL A 38 1.16 -2.19 0.39
N SER A 39 0.97 -2.56 1.64
CA SER A 39 -0.21 -2.17 2.42
C SER A 39 -0.27 -0.67 2.73
N GLY A 40 -1.51 -0.18 2.90
CA GLY A 40 -1.81 1.18 3.35
C GLY A 40 -1.57 1.42 4.84
N ALA A 41 -2.12 2.51 5.36
CA ALA A 41 -2.01 2.89 6.76
C ALA A 41 -2.79 1.96 7.69
N LEU A 42 -2.32 1.79 8.93
CA LEU A 42 -2.93 0.95 9.97
C LEU A 42 -3.06 -0.54 9.62
N CYS A 43 -2.29 -1.03 8.65
CA CYS A 43 -2.35 -2.39 8.15
C CYS A 43 -1.03 -3.11 8.33
N THR A 44 -1.11 -4.41 8.55
CA THR A 44 0.01 -5.34 8.41
C THR A 44 -0.16 -6.12 7.10
N GLY A 45 0.94 -6.57 6.49
CA GLY A 45 0.92 -7.14 5.15
C GLY A 45 -0.13 -8.23 4.94
N ASN A 46 -0.15 -9.22 5.81
CA ASN A 46 -1.09 -10.35 5.64
C ASN A 46 -2.52 -10.02 6.03
N ALA A 47 -2.75 -9.16 7.01
CA ALA A 47 -4.10 -8.83 7.48
C ALA A 47 -4.92 -8.09 6.42
N GLU A 48 -4.30 -7.18 5.66
CA GLU A 48 -4.98 -6.43 4.58
C GLU A 48 -4.86 -7.13 3.24
N ASP A 49 -3.64 -7.47 2.85
CA ASP A 49 -3.32 -7.91 1.49
C ASP A 49 -3.43 -9.44 1.31
N GLY A 50 -3.56 -10.21 2.39
CA GLY A 50 -3.67 -11.68 2.35
C GLY A 50 -4.79 -12.17 1.42
N PRO A 51 -6.03 -11.67 1.54
CA PRO A 51 -7.11 -12.07 0.63
C PRO A 51 -6.80 -11.79 -0.85
N LEU A 52 -6.17 -10.64 -1.16
CA LEU A 52 -5.75 -10.33 -2.52
C LEU A 52 -4.61 -11.25 -2.98
N ALA A 53 -3.64 -11.53 -2.10
CA ALA A 53 -2.54 -12.43 -2.39
C ALA A 53 -3.00 -13.85 -2.73
N GLU A 54 -3.98 -14.39 -1.99
CA GLU A 54 -4.60 -15.68 -2.26
C GLU A 54 -5.28 -15.71 -3.62
N ARG A 55 -6.01 -14.65 -4.00
CA ARG A 55 -6.67 -14.54 -5.32
C ARG A 55 -5.66 -14.45 -6.45
N LEU A 56 -4.60 -13.65 -6.30
CA LEU A 56 -3.52 -13.57 -7.29
C LEU A 56 -2.81 -14.91 -7.45
N ALA A 57 -2.56 -15.64 -6.36
CA ALA A 57 -1.97 -16.98 -6.40
C ALA A 57 -2.87 -17.97 -7.14
N ALA A 58 -4.18 -17.93 -6.91
CA ALA A 58 -5.16 -18.76 -7.62
C ALA A 58 -5.23 -18.44 -9.11
N LEU A 59 -4.86 -17.22 -9.52
CA LEU A 59 -4.76 -16.78 -10.92
C LEU A 59 -3.37 -17.03 -11.53
N GLY A 60 -2.50 -17.76 -10.83
CA GLY A 60 -1.20 -18.19 -11.35
C GLY A 60 -0.05 -17.19 -11.12
N CYS A 61 -0.23 -16.18 -10.31
CA CYS A 61 0.84 -15.31 -9.85
C CYS A 61 1.56 -15.91 -8.63
N THR A 62 2.74 -15.40 -8.32
CA THR A 62 3.36 -15.50 -6.99
C THR A 62 3.14 -14.16 -6.29
N ALA A 63 2.25 -14.10 -5.32
CA ALA A 63 2.04 -12.89 -4.53
C ALA A 63 2.88 -12.92 -3.26
N VAL A 64 3.37 -11.77 -2.84
CA VAL A 64 4.18 -11.58 -1.64
C VAL A 64 3.61 -10.41 -0.85
N THR A 65 3.16 -10.66 0.37
CA THR A 65 2.83 -9.63 1.34
C THR A 65 4.04 -9.38 2.24
N TYR A 66 4.19 -8.20 2.78
CA TYR A 66 5.22 -7.92 3.78
C TYR A 66 4.72 -6.92 4.81
N ASP A 67 5.20 -7.06 6.03
CA ASP A 67 4.98 -6.04 7.05
C ASP A 67 5.93 -4.87 6.81
N ARG A 68 5.41 -3.68 6.55
CA ARG A 68 6.23 -2.46 6.45
C ARG A 68 6.96 -2.22 7.77
N ARG A 69 8.11 -1.54 7.74
CA ARG A 69 8.88 -1.25 8.96
C ARG A 69 8.02 -0.62 10.07
N GLY A 70 8.25 -1.01 11.31
CA GLY A 70 7.46 -0.58 12.46
C GLY A 70 6.11 -1.28 12.62
N ARG A 71 5.78 -2.27 11.77
CA ARG A 71 4.50 -2.98 11.78
C ARG A 71 4.70 -4.50 11.91
N GLY A 72 3.71 -5.16 12.49
CA GLY A 72 3.64 -6.63 12.55
C GLY A 72 4.92 -7.28 13.04
N ASN A 73 5.47 -8.18 12.23
CA ASN A 73 6.67 -8.96 12.54
C ASN A 73 7.97 -8.33 12.02
N SER A 74 7.90 -7.17 11.37
CA SER A 74 9.05 -6.39 10.93
C SER A 74 9.64 -5.57 12.07
N GLY A 75 10.93 -5.29 11.96
CA GLY A 75 11.62 -4.35 12.84
C GLY A 75 11.34 -2.89 12.48
N ASP A 76 11.92 -2.01 13.28
CA ASP A 76 11.95 -0.58 13.01
C ASP A 76 13.31 0.00 13.42
N THR A 77 13.85 0.91 12.61
CA THR A 77 15.12 1.57 12.89
C THR A 77 14.96 3.07 12.65
N LEU A 78 15.06 3.84 13.71
CA LEU A 78 14.96 5.30 13.66
C LEU A 78 16.32 5.95 13.30
N PRO A 79 16.29 7.16 12.73
CA PRO A 79 15.11 7.93 12.32
C PRO A 79 14.44 7.33 11.08
N TYR A 80 13.12 7.47 10.97
CA TYR A 80 12.40 7.08 9.77
C TYR A 80 12.81 7.94 8.56
N ALA A 81 12.88 7.29 7.40
CA ALA A 81 13.03 7.96 6.11
C ALA A 81 12.38 7.12 5.00
N ILE A 82 11.77 7.76 4.02
CA ILE A 82 11.11 7.08 2.87
C ILE A 82 12.11 6.19 2.13
N ALA A 83 13.34 6.66 1.94
CA ALA A 83 14.41 5.90 1.29
C ALA A 83 14.67 4.54 1.94
N ARG A 84 14.46 4.42 3.27
CA ARG A 84 14.60 3.14 3.97
C ARG A 84 13.45 2.19 3.67
N GLU A 85 12.22 2.69 3.46
CA GLU A 85 11.12 1.84 2.98
C GLU A 85 11.33 1.40 1.52
N VAL A 86 11.96 2.24 0.70
CA VAL A 86 12.39 1.84 -0.65
C VAL A 86 13.44 0.72 -0.58
N ASP A 87 14.41 0.82 0.34
CA ASP A 87 15.39 -0.24 0.60
C ASP A 87 14.72 -1.53 1.11
N ASP A 88 13.65 -1.44 1.92
CA ASP A 88 12.87 -2.60 2.38
C ASP A 88 12.24 -3.33 1.20
N ILE A 89 11.58 -2.60 0.31
CA ILE A 89 10.98 -3.15 -0.92
C ILE A 89 12.06 -3.80 -1.79
N ALA A 90 13.20 -3.14 -1.97
CA ALA A 90 14.31 -3.68 -2.74
C ALA A 90 14.85 -4.99 -2.13
N ALA A 91 14.98 -5.08 -0.80
CA ALA A 91 15.41 -6.28 -0.11
C ALA A 91 14.39 -7.44 -0.27
N VAL A 92 13.08 -7.14 -0.19
CA VAL A 92 12.03 -8.14 -0.45
C VAL A 92 12.09 -8.60 -1.90
N ILE A 93 12.24 -7.70 -2.88
CA ILE A 93 12.39 -8.06 -4.32
C ILE A 93 13.58 -8.98 -4.52
N GLU A 94 14.74 -8.66 -3.94
CA GLU A 94 15.94 -9.50 -4.08
C GLU A 94 15.71 -10.90 -3.52
N SER A 95 15.01 -11.03 -2.38
CA SER A 95 14.73 -12.33 -1.76
C SER A 95 13.80 -13.23 -2.57
N VAL A 96 13.04 -12.66 -3.51
CA VAL A 96 12.06 -13.39 -4.33
C VAL A 96 12.43 -13.52 -5.80
N GLY A 97 13.67 -13.16 -6.16
CA GLY A 97 14.22 -13.39 -7.51
C GLY A 97 14.76 -12.14 -8.22
N GLY A 98 14.93 -11.02 -7.52
CA GLY A 98 15.60 -9.81 -8.02
C GLY A 98 14.77 -8.92 -8.93
N ARG A 99 13.54 -9.31 -9.31
CA ARG A 99 12.59 -8.49 -10.06
C ARG A 99 11.15 -8.91 -9.76
N ALA A 100 10.27 -7.94 -9.51
CA ALA A 100 8.86 -8.19 -9.23
C ALA A 100 7.97 -7.06 -9.78
N ALA A 101 6.66 -7.30 -9.87
CA ALA A 101 5.68 -6.22 -9.95
C ALA A 101 5.40 -5.69 -8.54
N LEU A 102 5.00 -4.42 -8.42
CA LEU A 102 4.51 -3.82 -7.19
C LEU A 102 3.02 -3.49 -7.33
N HIS A 103 2.25 -3.80 -6.30
CA HIS A 103 0.91 -3.26 -6.12
C HIS A 103 0.82 -2.59 -4.77
N GLY A 104 0.34 -1.35 -4.73
CA GLY A 104 0.10 -0.65 -3.47
C GLY A 104 -1.36 -0.24 -3.32
N ASN A 105 -1.84 -0.26 -2.07
CA ASN A 105 -3.15 0.25 -1.70
C ASN A 105 -3.01 1.55 -0.91
N SER A 106 -3.81 2.58 -1.20
CA SER A 106 -3.82 3.84 -0.45
C SER A 106 -2.41 4.47 -0.36
N SER A 107 -1.90 4.77 0.83
CA SER A 107 -0.52 5.27 1.03
C SER A 107 0.55 4.28 0.52
N GLY A 108 0.25 2.98 0.53
CA GLY A 108 1.11 1.95 -0.06
C GLY A 108 1.25 2.11 -1.58
N ALA A 109 0.23 2.66 -2.27
CA ALA A 109 0.35 2.98 -3.69
C ALA A 109 1.38 4.10 -3.93
N ALA A 110 1.36 5.15 -3.11
CA ALA A 110 2.35 6.22 -3.19
C ALA A 110 3.77 5.69 -2.92
N LEU A 111 3.93 4.79 -1.94
CA LEU A 111 5.21 4.14 -1.66
C LEU A 111 5.69 3.24 -2.82
N ALA A 112 4.78 2.47 -3.43
CA ALA A 112 5.12 1.64 -4.59
C ALA A 112 5.56 2.50 -5.80
N PHE A 113 4.92 3.65 -6.01
CA PHE A 113 5.34 4.61 -7.05
C PHE A 113 6.70 5.21 -6.74
N GLU A 114 6.95 5.60 -5.49
CA GLU A 114 8.25 6.14 -5.06
C GLU A 114 9.37 5.10 -5.23
N ALA A 115 9.14 3.84 -4.87
CA ALA A 115 10.10 2.77 -5.08
C ALA A 115 10.42 2.58 -6.58
N ALA A 116 9.39 2.54 -7.44
CA ALA A 116 9.57 2.42 -8.88
C ALA A 116 10.34 3.62 -9.47
N ALA A 117 10.01 4.84 -9.04
CA ALA A 117 10.70 6.06 -9.47
C ALA A 117 12.13 6.18 -8.93
N SER A 118 12.47 5.45 -7.85
CA SER A 118 13.81 5.37 -7.28
C SER A 118 14.72 4.34 -7.99
N GLY A 119 14.21 3.65 -9.02
CA GLY A 119 14.98 2.70 -9.80
C GLY A 119 15.06 1.29 -9.19
N VAL A 120 14.20 0.95 -8.24
CA VAL A 120 14.04 -0.44 -7.78
C VAL A 120 13.65 -1.31 -8.99
N PRO A 121 14.19 -2.55 -9.15
CA PRO A 121 14.00 -3.35 -10.34
C PRO A 121 12.58 -3.94 -10.44
N VAL A 122 11.62 -3.09 -10.81
CA VAL A 122 10.21 -3.48 -10.98
C VAL A 122 9.90 -3.84 -12.43
N SER A 123 9.01 -4.84 -12.63
CA SER A 123 8.49 -5.19 -13.95
C SER A 123 7.29 -4.33 -14.33
N HIS A 124 6.39 -4.13 -13.38
CA HIS A 124 5.17 -3.33 -13.48
C HIS A 124 4.91 -2.67 -12.13
N VAL A 125 4.18 -1.57 -12.12
CA VAL A 125 3.69 -0.98 -10.88
C VAL A 125 2.20 -0.67 -11.00
N SER A 126 1.46 -0.93 -9.94
CA SER A 126 0.04 -0.57 -9.87
C SER A 126 -0.30 0.02 -8.52
N GLY A 127 -1.34 0.84 -8.49
CA GLY A 127 -1.84 1.43 -7.26
C GLY A 127 -3.35 1.51 -7.25
N TYR A 128 -3.94 1.23 -6.09
CA TYR A 128 -5.36 1.43 -5.83
C TYR A 128 -5.54 2.66 -4.95
N GLU A 129 -6.25 3.67 -5.48
CA GLU A 129 -6.65 4.89 -4.78
C GLU A 129 -5.53 5.55 -3.95
N PRO A 130 -4.42 5.96 -4.58
CA PRO A 130 -3.42 6.77 -3.87
C PRO A 130 -4.07 8.06 -3.38
N PRO A 131 -4.01 8.40 -2.06
CA PRO A 131 -4.73 9.54 -1.51
C PRO A 131 -3.97 10.85 -1.75
N LEU A 132 -3.67 11.14 -3.01
CA LEU A 132 -2.93 12.32 -3.45
C LEU A 132 -3.91 13.43 -3.81
N THR A 133 -3.62 14.66 -3.39
CA THR A 133 -4.45 15.84 -3.64
C THR A 133 -4.14 16.45 -5.00
N LEU A 134 -5.08 17.28 -5.50
CA LEU A 134 -4.99 17.90 -6.82
C LEU A 134 -4.62 19.38 -6.75
N ASP A 135 -4.72 20.01 -5.58
CA ASP A 135 -4.59 21.44 -5.38
C ASP A 135 -4.01 21.81 -4.01
N GLU A 136 -3.70 23.10 -3.85
CA GLU A 136 -3.13 23.65 -2.62
C GLU A 136 -4.10 23.62 -1.42
N ILE A 137 -5.41 23.55 -1.66
CA ILE A 137 -6.40 23.45 -0.59
C ILE A 137 -6.31 22.06 0.06
N GLY A 138 -6.24 21.03 -0.77
CA GLY A 138 -6.01 19.67 -0.30
C GLY A 138 -4.67 19.51 0.41
N VAL A 139 -3.61 20.15 -0.10
CA VAL A 139 -2.28 20.19 0.55
C VAL A 139 -2.37 20.80 1.94
N ALA A 140 -2.99 21.98 2.09
CA ALA A 140 -3.12 22.64 3.38
C ALA A 140 -3.92 21.82 4.39
N ALA A 141 -5.03 21.21 3.96
CA ALA A 141 -5.85 20.34 4.81
C ALA A 141 -5.06 19.10 5.27
N ARG A 142 -4.28 18.49 4.39
CA ARG A 142 -3.45 17.33 4.71
C ARG A 142 -2.31 17.69 5.67
N GLN A 143 -1.71 18.86 5.48
CA GLN A 143 -0.65 19.35 6.37
C GLN A 143 -1.18 19.58 7.78
N GLU A 144 -2.36 20.17 7.93
CA GLU A 144 -3.01 20.37 9.23
C GLU A 144 -3.28 19.03 9.92
N GLN A 145 -3.81 18.03 9.18
CA GLN A 145 -4.01 16.69 9.70
C GLN A 145 -2.71 16.04 10.17
N ALA A 146 -1.63 16.18 9.41
CA ALA A 146 -0.32 15.64 9.77
C ALA A 146 0.27 16.32 11.01
N ASP A 147 0.09 17.63 11.17
CA ASP A 147 0.57 18.38 12.34
C ASP A 147 -0.18 17.97 13.60
N GLN A 148 -1.50 17.84 13.52
CA GLN A 148 -2.33 17.37 14.64
C GLN A 148 -1.99 15.92 15.02
N LEU A 149 -1.80 15.04 14.05
CA LEU A 149 -1.37 13.66 14.29
C LEU A 149 -0.03 13.63 15.05
N ARG A 150 0.96 14.40 14.59
CA ARG A 150 2.28 14.48 15.26
C ARG A 150 2.18 14.95 16.70
N ALA A 151 1.35 15.94 16.97
CA ALA A 151 1.11 16.42 18.33
C ALA A 151 0.52 15.32 19.24
N LEU A 152 -0.52 14.62 18.77
CA LEU A 152 -1.14 13.50 19.50
C LEU A 152 -0.15 12.37 19.78
N LEU A 153 0.68 12.02 18.80
CA LEU A 153 1.70 10.97 18.96
C LEU A 153 2.80 11.40 19.93
N ALA A 154 3.22 12.67 19.92
CA ALA A 154 4.21 13.21 20.87
C ALA A 154 3.72 13.17 22.31
N GLU A 155 2.42 13.31 22.54
CA GLU A 155 1.77 13.18 23.84
C GLU A 155 1.48 11.72 24.24
N GLY A 156 1.78 10.73 23.35
CA GLY A 156 1.51 9.32 23.57
C GLY A 156 0.02 8.94 23.44
N LEU A 157 -0.82 9.82 22.89
CA LEU A 157 -2.27 9.66 22.76
C LEU A 157 -2.63 8.81 21.52
N ARG A 158 -2.18 7.54 21.49
CA ARG A 158 -2.30 6.65 20.33
C ARG A 158 -3.74 6.47 19.86
N GLY A 159 -4.68 6.24 20.77
CA GLY A 159 -6.10 6.08 20.42
C GLY A 159 -6.70 7.35 19.80
N ALA A 160 -6.32 8.53 20.30
CA ALA A 160 -6.74 9.80 19.69
C ALA A 160 -6.08 10.01 18.32
N ALA A 161 -4.84 9.58 18.12
CA ALA A 161 -4.16 9.63 16.84
C ALA A 161 -4.85 8.74 15.79
N VAL A 162 -5.26 7.51 16.16
CA VAL A 162 -6.05 6.62 15.31
C VAL A 162 -7.40 7.24 14.98
N GLU A 163 -8.12 7.78 15.96
CA GLU A 163 -9.40 8.45 15.74
C GLU A 163 -9.26 9.64 14.80
N HIS A 164 -8.26 10.47 15.01
CA HIS A 164 -7.95 11.62 14.16
C HIS A 164 -7.69 11.19 12.72
N PHE A 165 -6.86 10.16 12.51
CA PHE A 165 -6.58 9.63 11.18
C PHE A 165 -7.85 9.10 10.50
N ILE A 166 -8.65 8.26 11.17
CA ILE A 166 -9.86 7.68 10.60
C ILE A 166 -10.90 8.77 10.29
N SER A 167 -11.06 9.77 11.17
CA SER A 167 -11.90 10.95 10.89
C SER A 167 -11.46 11.66 9.62
N GLY A 168 -10.16 11.81 9.42
CA GLY A 168 -9.56 12.43 8.22
C GLY A 168 -9.84 11.68 6.92
N THR A 169 -10.20 10.39 6.98
CA THR A 169 -10.66 9.62 5.81
C THR A 169 -12.14 9.86 5.45
N GLY A 170 -12.86 10.64 6.24
CA GLY A 170 -14.29 10.91 6.04
C GLY A 170 -15.23 9.90 6.72
N ALA A 171 -14.71 9.04 7.61
CA ALA A 171 -15.53 8.10 8.35
C ALA A 171 -16.49 8.84 9.32
N PRO A 172 -17.78 8.49 9.34
CA PRO A 172 -18.75 9.09 10.24
C PRO A 172 -18.44 8.81 11.72
N PRO A 173 -18.79 9.71 12.67
CA PRO A 173 -18.50 9.52 14.09
C PRO A 173 -19.06 8.23 14.70
N GLU A 174 -20.23 7.78 14.23
CA GLU A 174 -20.84 6.52 14.67
C GLU A 174 -20.04 5.29 14.24
N VAL A 175 -19.44 5.32 13.07
CA VAL A 175 -18.54 4.26 12.57
C VAL A 175 -17.28 4.23 13.43
N ILE A 176 -16.69 5.37 13.72
CA ILE A 176 -15.51 5.47 14.60
C ILE A 176 -15.84 4.94 16.00
N ALA A 177 -17.00 5.31 16.57
CA ALA A 177 -17.44 4.82 17.86
C ALA A 177 -17.66 3.30 17.88
N GLN A 178 -18.04 2.70 16.76
CA GLN A 178 -18.16 1.25 16.60
C GLN A 178 -16.77 0.59 16.52
N LEU A 179 -15.87 1.14 15.71
CA LEU A 179 -14.49 0.66 15.56
C LEU A 179 -13.72 0.67 16.88
N ARG A 180 -13.90 1.69 17.71
CA ARG A 180 -13.31 1.76 19.06
C ARG A 180 -13.70 0.60 20.00
N ARG A 181 -14.79 -0.08 19.71
CA ARG A 181 -15.26 -1.25 20.49
C ARG A 181 -14.82 -2.57 19.88
N SER A 182 -14.22 -2.55 18.71
CA SER A 182 -13.74 -3.75 18.02
C SER A 182 -12.35 -4.17 18.53
N PRO A 183 -11.99 -5.46 18.42
CA PRO A 183 -10.63 -5.93 18.73
C PRO A 183 -9.55 -5.23 17.91
N LEU A 184 -9.85 -4.81 16.69
CA LEU A 184 -8.94 -4.10 15.79
C LEU A 184 -8.42 -2.79 16.39
N TRP A 185 -9.17 -2.15 17.29
CA TRP A 185 -8.74 -0.87 17.86
C TRP A 185 -7.42 -0.95 18.59
N ALA A 186 -7.21 -1.98 19.38
CA ALA A 186 -5.96 -2.18 20.11
C ALA A 186 -4.78 -2.44 19.15
N GLU A 187 -5.02 -3.14 18.04
CA GLU A 187 -4.02 -3.35 16.99
C GLU A 187 -3.67 -2.02 16.32
N TRP A 188 -4.65 -1.20 15.98
CA TRP A 188 -4.44 0.12 15.40
C TRP A 188 -3.73 1.09 16.35
N GLU A 189 -4.03 1.06 17.65
CA GLU A 189 -3.27 1.82 18.65
C GLU A 189 -1.80 1.41 18.73
N ALA A 190 -1.51 0.13 18.53
CA ALA A 190 -0.14 -0.35 18.45
C ALA A 190 0.58 0.17 17.19
N LEU A 191 -0.14 0.26 16.06
CA LEU A 191 0.36 0.77 14.77
C LEU A 191 0.35 2.30 14.66
N ALA A 192 -0.32 3.03 15.57
CA ALA A 192 -0.50 4.48 15.47
C ALA A 192 0.77 5.27 15.18
N PRO A 193 1.96 4.97 15.76
CA PRO A 193 3.19 5.68 15.44
C PRO A 193 3.55 5.63 13.95
N THR A 194 3.19 4.55 13.23
CA THR A 194 3.51 4.38 11.82
C THR A 194 2.59 5.15 10.89
N ILE A 195 1.49 5.75 11.37
CA ILE A 195 0.67 6.67 10.57
C ILE A 195 1.52 7.88 10.14
N ALA A 196 2.46 8.31 10.98
CA ALA A 196 3.38 9.38 10.63
C ALA A 196 4.29 9.02 9.43
N TYR A 197 4.57 7.71 9.23
CA TYR A 197 5.31 7.22 8.07
C TYR A 197 4.48 7.33 6.80
N ASP A 198 3.18 7.02 6.88
CA ASP A 198 2.26 7.18 5.74
C ASP A 198 2.14 8.64 5.31
N TYR A 199 2.03 9.58 6.26
CA TYR A 199 2.05 11.02 5.94
C TYR A 199 3.39 11.45 5.34
N ALA A 200 4.50 10.90 5.80
CA ALA A 200 5.81 11.21 5.22
C ALA A 200 5.92 10.68 3.77
N VAL A 201 5.41 9.48 3.49
CA VAL A 201 5.35 8.90 2.12
C VAL A 201 4.53 9.78 1.18
N LEU A 202 3.42 10.34 1.67
CA LEU A 202 2.58 11.24 0.89
C LEU A 202 3.22 12.63 0.68
N GLY A 203 4.20 13.01 1.49
CA GLY A 203 4.88 14.31 1.40
C GLY A 203 3.92 15.48 1.61
N ASP A 204 3.86 16.42 0.66
CA ASP A 204 2.86 17.49 0.61
C ASP A 204 1.49 16.98 0.14
N SER A 205 1.41 15.71 -0.20
CA SER A 205 0.24 15.01 -0.74
C SER A 205 -0.23 15.47 -2.12
N LEU A 206 0.41 16.43 -2.76
CA LEU A 206 0.12 16.76 -4.16
C LEU A 206 0.57 15.62 -5.07
N VAL A 207 -0.15 15.39 -6.19
CA VAL A 207 0.31 14.41 -7.18
C VAL A 207 1.71 14.79 -7.66
N PRO A 208 2.73 13.96 -7.39
CA PRO A 208 4.13 14.31 -7.69
C PRO A 208 4.46 14.02 -9.17
N VAL A 209 3.92 14.83 -10.08
CA VAL A 209 3.97 14.65 -11.55
C VAL A 209 5.39 14.36 -12.04
N ASP A 210 6.37 15.17 -11.61
CA ASP A 210 7.76 15.02 -12.04
C ASP A 210 8.35 13.68 -11.57
N ARG A 211 7.97 13.25 -10.36
CA ARG A 211 8.44 11.99 -9.78
C ARG A 211 7.81 10.80 -10.50
N ILE A 212 6.51 10.84 -10.76
CA ILE A 212 5.78 9.81 -11.51
C ILE A 212 6.32 9.68 -12.94
N SER A 213 6.73 10.77 -13.58
CA SER A 213 7.31 10.75 -14.93
C SER A 213 8.65 9.99 -15.02
N GLN A 214 9.31 9.73 -13.90
CA GLN A 214 10.56 8.95 -13.82
C GLN A 214 10.33 7.44 -13.77
N ILE A 215 9.07 6.98 -13.62
CA ILE A 215 8.74 5.56 -13.63
C ILE A 215 8.85 5.03 -15.07
N ASP A 216 9.81 4.13 -15.30
CA ASP A 216 10.01 3.49 -16.61
C ASP A 216 9.12 2.25 -16.80
N ALA A 217 8.69 1.61 -15.73
CA ALA A 217 7.80 0.44 -15.77
C ALA A 217 6.38 0.83 -16.19
N PRO A 218 5.62 -0.07 -16.87
CA PRO A 218 4.20 0.11 -17.06
C PRO A 218 3.48 0.38 -15.75
N LEU A 219 2.63 1.42 -15.72
CA LEU A 219 1.88 1.85 -14.56
C LEU A 219 0.38 1.65 -14.76
N LEU A 220 -0.31 1.05 -13.77
CA LEU A 220 -1.76 0.99 -13.70
C LEU A 220 -2.25 1.65 -12.42
N VAL A 221 -3.13 2.66 -12.56
CA VAL A 221 -3.79 3.27 -11.40
C VAL A 221 -5.27 2.94 -11.45
N VAL A 222 -5.79 2.42 -10.35
CA VAL A 222 -7.17 1.92 -10.26
C VAL A 222 -7.90 2.69 -9.16
N ASN A 223 -9.17 2.99 -9.38
CA ASN A 223 -10.07 3.52 -8.37
C ASN A 223 -11.45 2.86 -8.42
N GLY A 224 -12.21 2.96 -7.36
CA GLY A 224 -13.60 2.54 -7.31
C GLY A 224 -14.56 3.64 -7.75
N ALA A 225 -15.61 3.27 -8.50
CA ALA A 225 -16.63 4.21 -8.95
C ALA A 225 -17.53 4.71 -7.80
N ALA A 226 -17.58 3.99 -6.68
CA ALA A 226 -18.34 4.38 -5.49
C ALA A 226 -17.48 5.08 -4.42
N SER A 227 -16.22 5.40 -4.74
CA SER A 227 -15.34 6.22 -3.90
C SER A 227 -15.59 7.72 -4.10
N PHE A 228 -14.82 8.55 -3.41
CA PHE A 228 -14.85 10.01 -3.60
C PHE A 228 -14.38 10.37 -5.01
N GLU A 229 -15.07 11.32 -5.65
CA GLU A 229 -14.77 11.77 -7.03
C GLU A 229 -13.31 12.20 -7.21
N TRP A 230 -12.75 12.95 -6.24
CA TRP A 230 -11.37 13.42 -6.29
C TRP A 230 -10.33 12.27 -6.33
N MET A 231 -10.65 11.07 -5.80
CA MET A 231 -9.77 9.90 -5.90
C MET A 231 -9.64 9.42 -7.35
N GLY A 232 -10.74 9.41 -8.10
CA GLY A 232 -10.73 9.09 -9.53
C GLY A 232 -9.95 10.12 -10.34
N GLU A 233 -10.12 11.41 -10.05
CA GLU A 233 -9.37 12.49 -10.70
C GLU A 233 -7.88 12.40 -10.40
N SER A 234 -7.51 12.13 -9.14
CA SER A 234 -6.14 11.89 -8.72
C SER A 234 -5.52 10.69 -9.44
N ALA A 235 -6.22 9.54 -9.44
CA ALA A 235 -5.78 8.34 -10.14
C ALA A 235 -5.54 8.59 -11.64
N ALA A 236 -6.44 9.34 -12.28
CA ALA A 236 -6.30 9.72 -13.69
C ALA A 236 -5.10 10.67 -13.91
N LEU A 237 -4.84 11.61 -12.98
CA LEU A 237 -3.67 12.49 -13.07
C LEU A 237 -2.37 11.71 -12.91
N VAL A 238 -2.27 10.82 -11.91
CA VAL A 238 -1.11 9.94 -11.72
C VAL A 238 -0.84 9.12 -12.98
N ALA A 239 -1.87 8.47 -13.53
CA ALA A 239 -1.71 7.64 -14.72
C ALA A 239 -1.20 8.43 -15.94
N ARG A 240 -1.78 9.60 -16.22
CA ARG A 240 -1.33 10.43 -17.37
C ARG A 240 0.03 11.10 -17.19
N SER A 241 0.54 11.14 -15.95
CA SER A 241 1.88 11.67 -15.65
C SER A 241 3.00 10.66 -15.92
N ALA A 242 2.69 9.36 -15.98
CA ALA A 242 3.65 8.31 -16.28
C ALA A 242 3.82 8.11 -17.79
N ARG A 243 5.00 7.64 -18.20
CA ARG A 243 5.32 7.36 -19.62
C ARG A 243 4.45 6.26 -20.22
N ALA A 244 4.11 5.25 -19.45
CA ALA A 244 3.28 4.10 -19.84
C ALA A 244 2.14 3.88 -18.83
N GLY A 245 1.44 4.97 -18.50
CA GLY A 245 0.39 4.97 -17.51
C GLY A 245 -0.98 4.61 -18.08
N ARG A 246 -1.76 3.85 -17.30
CA ARG A 246 -3.16 3.48 -17.59
C ARG A 246 -4.00 3.75 -16.35
N HIS A 247 -5.21 4.24 -16.56
CA HIS A 247 -6.22 4.43 -15.52
C HIS A 247 -7.41 3.52 -15.75
N LEU A 248 -7.94 2.94 -14.68
CA LEU A 248 -9.13 2.11 -14.70
C LEU A 248 -10.02 2.42 -13.50
N THR A 249 -11.31 2.61 -13.74
CA THR A 249 -12.31 2.73 -12.67
C THR A 249 -13.11 1.42 -12.58
N LEU A 250 -13.27 0.89 -11.36
CA LEU A 250 -14.02 -0.35 -11.08
C LEU A 250 -15.43 -0.02 -10.60
N ASP A 251 -16.44 -0.49 -11.32
CA ASP A 251 -17.84 -0.27 -10.99
C ASP A 251 -18.19 -0.83 -9.62
N GLY A 252 -18.92 -0.04 -8.82
CA GLY A 252 -19.43 -0.43 -7.50
C GLY A 252 -18.37 -0.57 -6.41
N GLN A 253 -17.09 -0.39 -6.72
CA GLN A 253 -16.03 -0.49 -5.72
C GLN A 253 -15.82 0.83 -4.97
N THR A 254 -15.43 0.70 -3.70
CA THR A 254 -15.07 1.79 -2.80
C THR A 254 -13.57 1.72 -2.48
N HIS A 255 -13.10 2.55 -1.53
CA HIS A 255 -11.71 2.47 -1.03
C HIS A 255 -11.35 1.08 -0.49
N MET A 256 -12.33 0.36 0.06
CA MET A 256 -12.20 -1.05 0.45
C MET A 256 -12.62 -1.93 -0.74
N VAL A 257 -11.70 -2.12 -1.67
CA VAL A 257 -11.96 -2.89 -2.90
C VAL A 257 -12.13 -4.38 -2.62
N ASP A 258 -13.07 -5.02 -3.33
CA ASP A 258 -13.23 -6.47 -3.29
C ASP A 258 -12.04 -7.15 -4.00
N PRO A 259 -11.27 -8.03 -3.31
CA PRO A 259 -10.18 -8.78 -3.92
C PRO A 259 -10.60 -9.64 -5.11
N ASP A 260 -11.83 -10.14 -5.13
CA ASP A 260 -12.35 -10.93 -6.25
C ASP A 260 -12.55 -10.10 -7.54
N VAL A 261 -12.75 -8.78 -7.38
CA VAL A 261 -12.85 -7.84 -8.50
C VAL A 261 -11.48 -7.32 -8.93
N LEU A 262 -10.60 -7.02 -7.97
CA LEU A 262 -9.29 -6.42 -8.26
C LEU A 262 -8.29 -7.44 -8.81
N ALA A 263 -8.23 -8.66 -8.25
CA ALA A 263 -7.21 -9.64 -8.60
C ALA A 263 -7.18 -10.02 -10.09
N PRO A 264 -8.31 -10.24 -10.81
CA PRO A 264 -8.29 -10.51 -12.24
C PRO A 264 -7.72 -9.36 -13.07
N VAL A 265 -7.98 -8.11 -12.67
CA VAL A 265 -7.45 -6.91 -13.33
C VAL A 265 -5.93 -6.86 -13.20
N LEU A 266 -5.42 -7.06 -11.97
CA LEU A 266 -3.99 -7.06 -11.70
C LEU A 266 -3.27 -8.23 -12.39
N ALA A 267 -3.81 -9.46 -12.29
CA ALA A 267 -3.23 -10.63 -12.96
C ALA A 267 -3.14 -10.42 -14.47
N GLY A 268 -4.20 -9.87 -15.10
CA GLY A 268 -4.20 -9.53 -16.53
C GLY A 268 -3.19 -8.43 -16.88
N PHE A 269 -2.95 -7.47 -16.00
CA PHE A 269 -1.95 -6.44 -16.20
C PHE A 269 -0.53 -6.99 -16.13
N TYR A 270 -0.25 -7.91 -15.21
CA TYR A 270 1.07 -8.50 -15.02
C TYR A 270 1.40 -9.65 -15.97
N ALA A 271 0.41 -10.26 -16.63
CA ALA A 271 0.63 -11.38 -17.56
C ALA A 271 1.51 -11.01 -18.77
N ASN A 272 1.71 -9.72 -19.03
CA ASN A 272 2.55 -9.20 -20.11
C ASN A 272 3.94 -8.72 -19.59
N ALA A 273 4.36 -9.20 -18.40
CA ALA A 273 5.60 -8.83 -17.73
C ALA A 273 6.84 -9.55 -18.27
#